data_114c22dfdb45639559c03fd0e185d19f
#
_entry.id   114c22dfdb45639559c03fd0e185d19f
#
_cell.length_a   1.000
_cell.length_b   1.000
_cell.length_c   1.000
_cell.angle_alpha   90.00
_cell.angle_beta   90.00
_cell.angle_gamma   90.00
#
_symmetry.space_group_name_H-M   'P 1'
#
loop_
_entity.id
_entity.type
_entity.pdbx_description
1 polymer ?
#
loop_
_entity_poly.entity_id
_entity_poly.type
_entity_poly.pdbx_seq_one_letter_code
_entity_poly.pdbx_strand_id
1 'polypeptide(L)'
;GGGHNMRANALKYWWEQQGGRAKVSQPLESSFGLNRMGSNFYNLIQKYYPAFHFIYFNFLEIASLHRKKSLILGKKPWFEEIGDFKPNLVLSVHAHLNHGYFELLKDRFPDGFKFAIYCGELADGIGFSRHWINPNTDIFFGPFEETCTAAIERGLPREKTAVVGPLLRKAF
;
A
#
# COMPACT_ATOMS: atom_id res chain seq x y z
N GLY A 1 -1.64 0.98 9.90
CA GLY A 1 -0.60 1.12 10.93
C GLY A 1 0.15 2.43 10.80
N GLY A 2 0.76 2.91 11.91
CA GLY A 2 1.40 4.23 12.00
C GLY A 2 2.46 4.52 10.92
N GLY A 3 3.29 3.52 10.55
CA GLY A 3 4.33 3.68 9.55
C GLY A 3 3.82 4.00 8.14
N HIS A 4 2.76 3.34 7.71
CA HIS A 4 2.16 3.60 6.39
C HIS A 4 1.50 4.97 6.32
N ASN A 5 0.76 5.37 7.36
CA ASN A 5 0.14 6.68 7.45
C ASN A 5 1.20 7.80 7.47
N MET A 6 2.31 7.57 8.14
CA MET A 6 3.42 8.50 8.18
C MET A 6 4.06 8.71 6.80
N ARG A 7 4.27 7.63 6.04
CA ARG A 7 4.76 7.68 4.66
C ARG A 7 3.78 8.41 3.73
N ALA A 8 2.49 8.08 3.82
CA ALA A 8 1.45 8.74 3.02
C ALA A 8 1.40 10.26 3.28
N ASN A 9 1.45 10.68 4.54
CA ASN A 9 1.45 12.10 4.91
C ASN A 9 2.74 12.82 4.49
N ALA A 10 3.90 12.15 4.53
CA ALA A 10 5.14 12.73 4.03
C ALA A 10 5.10 12.94 2.52
N LEU A 11 4.62 11.94 1.75
CA LEU A 11 4.42 12.06 0.31
C LEU A 11 3.44 13.18 -0.04
N LYS A 12 2.32 13.27 0.68
CA LYS A 12 1.36 14.37 0.52
C LYS A 12 2.05 15.72 0.73
N TYR A 13 2.77 15.88 1.84
CA TYR A 13 3.47 17.13 2.15
C TYR A 13 4.42 17.55 1.03
N TRP A 14 5.33 16.66 0.60
CA TRP A 14 6.30 16.97 -0.43
C TRP A 14 5.68 17.25 -1.79
N TRP A 15 4.60 16.52 -2.14
CA TRP A 15 3.84 16.76 -3.36
C TRP A 15 3.18 18.16 -3.37
N GLU A 16 2.58 18.54 -2.25
CA GLU A 16 1.95 19.86 -2.09
C GLU A 16 2.98 21.01 -2.12
N GLN A 17 4.20 20.79 -1.64
CA GLN A 17 5.30 21.76 -1.78
C GLN A 17 5.70 22.01 -3.25
N GLN A 18 5.44 21.07 -4.14
CA GLN A 18 5.67 21.20 -5.58
C GLN A 18 4.44 21.76 -6.33
N GLY A 19 3.44 22.25 -5.62
CA GLY A 19 2.20 22.79 -6.21
C GLY A 19 1.16 21.73 -6.61
N GLY A 20 1.40 20.47 -6.26
CA GLY A 20 0.44 19.38 -6.48
C GLY A 20 -0.71 19.41 -5.48
N ARG A 21 -1.82 18.75 -5.82
CA ARG A 21 -2.94 18.50 -4.90
C ARG A 21 -2.93 17.04 -4.49
N ALA A 22 -2.94 16.74 -3.20
CA ALA A 22 -2.91 15.39 -2.71
C ALA A 22 -3.92 15.14 -1.58
N LYS A 23 -4.47 13.92 -1.54
CA LYS A 23 -5.36 13.43 -0.49
C LYS A 23 -4.87 12.07 0.00
N VAL A 24 -4.79 11.89 1.31
CA VAL A 24 -4.49 10.58 1.90
C VAL A 24 -5.80 9.86 2.16
N SER A 25 -5.93 8.66 1.64
CA SER A 25 -7.06 7.76 1.85
C SER A 25 -6.63 6.52 2.63
N GLN A 26 -7.52 6.01 3.48
CA GLN A 26 -7.27 4.86 4.36
C GLN A 26 -8.35 3.78 4.17
N PRO A 27 -8.42 3.13 3.00
CA PRO A 27 -9.53 2.22 2.67
C PRO A 27 -9.62 1.00 3.60
N LEU A 28 -8.52 0.54 4.18
CA LEU A 28 -8.52 -0.55 5.16
C LEU A 28 -9.20 -0.16 6.48
N GLU A 29 -9.12 1.10 6.88
CA GLU A 29 -9.70 1.58 8.13
C GLU A 29 -11.13 2.09 7.94
N SER A 30 -11.44 2.64 6.76
CA SER A 30 -12.77 3.19 6.43
C SER A 30 -13.77 2.13 5.97
N SER A 31 -13.30 0.96 5.55
CA SER A 31 -14.13 0.03 4.78
C SER A 31 -15.03 -0.92 5.57
N PHE A 32 -14.96 -1.08 6.86
CA PHE A 32 -15.93 -1.80 7.72
C PHE A 32 -15.42 -1.97 9.15
N GLY A 33 -16.33 -2.01 10.14
CA GLY A 33 -15.96 -2.20 11.55
C GLY A 33 -15.13 -3.46 11.83
N LEU A 34 -15.26 -4.50 11.01
CA LEU A 34 -14.50 -5.74 11.11
C LEU A 34 -13.00 -5.54 10.78
N ASN A 35 -12.66 -4.70 9.79
CA ASN A 35 -11.28 -4.38 9.45
C ASN A 35 -10.61 -3.54 10.54
N ARG A 36 -11.36 -2.61 11.14
CA ARG A 36 -10.93 -1.83 12.30
C ARG A 36 -10.68 -2.73 13.52
N MET A 37 -11.55 -3.70 13.75
CA MET A 37 -11.40 -4.71 14.80
C MET A 37 -10.16 -5.60 14.55
N GLY A 38 -9.92 -6.02 13.30
CA GLY A 38 -8.71 -6.75 12.90
C GLY A 38 -7.42 -5.94 13.11
N SER A 39 -7.42 -4.67 12.77
CA SER A 39 -6.28 -3.76 13.02
C SER A 39 -6.02 -3.55 14.51
N ASN A 40 -7.05 -3.42 15.32
CA ASN A 40 -6.93 -3.31 16.78
C ASN A 40 -6.41 -4.61 17.39
N PHE A 41 -6.89 -5.76 16.93
CA PHE A 41 -6.42 -7.07 17.36
C PHE A 41 -4.95 -7.30 16.98
N TYR A 42 -4.54 -6.90 15.79
CA TYR A 42 -3.14 -6.93 15.37
C TYR A 42 -2.24 -6.06 16.27
N ASN A 43 -2.66 -4.84 16.57
CA ASN A 43 -1.94 -3.94 17.46
C ASN A 43 -1.85 -4.51 18.89
N LEU A 44 -2.89 -5.19 19.36
CA LEU A 44 -2.91 -5.88 20.66
C LEU A 44 -1.89 -7.03 20.69
N ILE A 45 -1.86 -7.86 19.63
CA ILE A 45 -0.87 -8.95 19.50
C ILE A 45 0.55 -8.39 19.51
N GLN A 46 0.84 -7.37 18.71
CA GLN A 46 2.17 -6.75 18.68
C GLN A 46 2.62 -6.23 20.05
N LYS A 47 1.68 -5.65 20.79
CA LYS A 47 1.98 -5.04 22.10
C LYS A 47 2.24 -6.07 23.22
N TYR A 48 1.43 -7.13 23.26
CA TYR A 48 1.41 -8.06 24.40
C TYR A 48 2.00 -9.44 24.08
N TYR A 49 2.03 -9.85 22.81
CA TYR A 49 2.45 -11.17 22.37
C TYR A 49 3.30 -11.12 21.10
N PRO A 50 4.48 -10.50 21.13
CA PRO A 50 5.29 -10.29 19.92
C PRO A 50 5.68 -11.58 19.18
N ALA A 51 5.79 -12.72 19.87
CA ALA A 51 6.04 -14.02 19.23
C ALA A 51 4.88 -14.48 18.34
N PHE A 52 3.63 -14.14 18.68
CA PHE A 52 2.45 -14.43 17.86
C PHE A 52 2.36 -13.58 16.59
N HIS A 53 3.07 -12.45 16.55
CA HIS A 53 3.15 -11.61 15.36
C HIS A 53 3.64 -12.39 14.14
N PHE A 54 4.65 -13.23 14.32
CA PHE A 54 5.22 -14.04 13.23
C PHE A 54 4.18 -15.02 12.66
N ILE A 55 3.41 -15.69 13.52
CA ILE A 55 2.36 -16.63 13.11
C ILE A 55 1.24 -15.89 12.38
N TYR A 56 0.79 -14.76 12.92
CA TYR A 56 -0.27 -13.95 12.34
C TYR A 56 0.16 -13.35 10.99
N PHE A 57 1.38 -12.86 10.88
CA PHE A 57 1.94 -12.34 9.64
C PHE A 57 1.99 -13.42 8.55
N ASN A 58 2.53 -14.59 8.86
CA ASN A 58 2.57 -15.71 7.92
C ASN A 58 1.15 -16.17 7.50
N PHE A 59 0.21 -16.18 8.43
CA PHE A 59 -1.20 -16.47 8.10
C PHE A 59 -1.76 -15.46 7.10
N LEU A 60 -1.55 -14.17 7.28
CA LEU A 60 -2.00 -13.14 6.35
C LEU A 60 -1.32 -13.25 4.98
N GLU A 61 -0.02 -13.57 4.95
CA GLU A 61 0.73 -13.82 3.72
C GLU A 61 0.15 -15.01 2.95
N ILE A 62 -0.18 -16.11 3.62
CA ILE A 62 -0.73 -17.32 3.00
C ILE A 62 -2.20 -17.12 2.59
N ALA A 63 -3.02 -16.58 3.48
CA ALA A 63 -4.46 -16.45 3.26
C ALA A 63 -4.82 -15.50 2.11
N SER A 64 -3.98 -14.49 1.85
CA SER A 64 -4.12 -13.56 0.71
C SER A 64 -5.54 -12.98 0.52
N LEU A 65 -6.30 -12.82 1.59
CA LEU A 65 -7.72 -12.42 1.56
C LEU A 65 -7.93 -11.08 0.84
N HIS A 66 -7.00 -10.15 1.02
CA HIS A 66 -7.00 -8.84 0.37
C HIS A 66 -6.77 -8.89 -1.15
N ARG A 67 -6.33 -10.03 -1.71
CA ARG A 67 -6.17 -10.23 -3.17
C ARG A 67 -7.50 -10.50 -3.86
N LYS A 68 -8.50 -10.97 -3.14
CA LYS A 68 -9.82 -11.30 -3.69
C LYS A 68 -10.74 -10.09 -3.59
N LYS A 69 -10.96 -9.38 -4.68
CA LYS A 69 -11.85 -8.20 -4.73
C LYS A 69 -13.27 -8.48 -4.22
N SER A 70 -13.75 -9.73 -4.29
CA SER A 70 -15.06 -10.14 -3.77
C SER A 70 -15.15 -10.12 -2.23
N LEU A 71 -14.00 -10.21 -1.53
CA LEU A 71 -13.93 -10.19 -0.07
C LEU A 71 -13.72 -8.79 0.51
N ILE A 72 -13.53 -7.78 -0.34
CA ILE A 72 -13.36 -6.40 0.10
C ILE A 72 -14.74 -5.78 0.32
N LEU A 73 -15.11 -5.65 1.59
CA LEU A 73 -16.37 -5.08 2.03
C LEU A 73 -16.24 -3.57 2.29
N GLY A 74 -17.38 -2.85 2.25
CA GLY A 74 -17.42 -1.42 2.61
C GLY A 74 -16.71 -0.49 1.63
N LYS A 75 -16.54 -0.88 0.37
CA LYS A 75 -15.84 -0.12 -0.67
C LYS A 75 -16.53 1.14 -1.18
N LYS A 76 -17.84 1.29 -0.92
CA LYS A 76 -18.65 2.39 -1.47
C LYS A 76 -18.16 3.77 -1.03
N PRO A 77 -17.95 4.07 0.28
CA PRO A 77 -17.43 5.38 0.69
C PRO A 77 -16.06 5.70 0.10
N TRP A 78 -15.20 4.69 -0.04
CA TRP A 78 -13.90 4.87 -0.66
C TRP A 78 -13.99 5.21 -2.15
N PHE A 79 -14.90 4.58 -2.90
CA PHE A 79 -15.15 4.92 -4.31
C PHE A 79 -15.72 6.33 -4.47
N GLU A 80 -16.59 6.76 -3.57
CA GLU A 80 -17.11 8.13 -3.54
C GLU A 80 -15.96 9.12 -3.30
N GLU A 81 -15.12 8.85 -2.31
CA GLU A 81 -13.93 9.66 -2.01
C GLU A 81 -12.99 9.82 -3.22
N ILE A 82 -12.70 8.73 -3.93
CA ILE A 82 -11.84 8.75 -5.12
C ILE A 82 -12.54 9.47 -6.28
N GLY A 83 -13.82 9.20 -6.51
CA GLY A 83 -14.62 9.83 -7.56
C GLY A 83 -14.74 11.33 -7.40
N ASP A 84 -14.92 11.82 -6.18
CA ASP A 84 -14.97 13.26 -5.86
C ASP A 84 -13.61 13.93 -6.06
N PHE A 85 -12.53 13.25 -5.67
CA PHE A 85 -11.18 13.81 -5.79
C PHE A 85 -10.64 13.77 -7.21
N LYS A 86 -11.01 12.78 -8.03
CA LYS A 86 -10.58 12.56 -9.42
C LYS A 86 -9.06 12.58 -9.57
N PRO A 87 -8.32 11.64 -8.95
CA PRO A 87 -6.88 11.63 -9.01
C PRO A 87 -6.37 11.27 -10.41
N ASN A 88 -5.27 11.89 -10.86
CA ASN A 88 -4.51 11.44 -12.02
C ASN A 88 -3.53 10.32 -11.66
N LEU A 89 -3.14 10.25 -10.38
CA LEU A 89 -2.24 9.25 -9.82
C LEU A 89 -2.80 8.72 -8.50
N VAL A 90 -2.82 7.40 -8.35
CA VAL A 90 -3.03 6.72 -7.07
C VAL A 90 -1.70 6.09 -6.66
N LEU A 91 -1.14 6.54 -5.53
CA LEU A 91 0.12 6.03 -4.99
C LEU A 91 -0.15 5.21 -3.74
N SER A 92 0.11 3.91 -3.82
CA SER A 92 -0.03 2.99 -2.70
C SER A 92 1.25 2.94 -1.87
N VAL A 93 1.10 3.02 -0.55
CA VAL A 93 2.20 2.85 0.43
C VAL A 93 1.97 1.65 1.34
N HIS A 94 1.06 0.73 0.95
CA HIS A 94 0.69 -0.44 1.76
C HIS A 94 0.52 -1.68 0.88
N ALA A 95 1.27 -2.75 1.19
CA ALA A 95 1.28 -3.99 0.40
C ALA A 95 -0.12 -4.55 0.10
N HIS A 96 -1.01 -4.56 1.11
CA HIS A 96 -2.35 -5.14 0.98
C HIS A 96 -3.31 -4.34 0.09
N LEU A 97 -2.95 -3.14 -0.34
CA LEU A 97 -3.77 -2.33 -1.26
C LEU A 97 -3.42 -2.56 -2.73
N ASN A 98 -2.33 -3.26 -3.01
CA ASN A 98 -1.76 -3.35 -4.36
C ASN A 98 -2.43 -4.40 -5.27
N HIS A 99 -3.41 -5.16 -4.77
CA HIS A 99 -4.10 -6.21 -5.53
C HIS A 99 -5.62 -5.94 -5.60
N GLY A 100 -6.42 -6.65 -4.83
CA GLY A 100 -7.88 -6.56 -4.91
C GLY A 100 -8.44 -5.12 -4.86
N TYR A 101 -7.85 -4.24 -4.04
CA TYR A 101 -8.21 -2.82 -4.02
C TYR A 101 -7.84 -2.10 -5.32
N PHE A 102 -6.64 -2.37 -5.86
CA PHE A 102 -6.22 -1.83 -7.16
C PHE A 102 -7.17 -2.30 -8.28
N GLU A 103 -7.47 -3.59 -8.34
CA GLU A 103 -8.38 -4.16 -9.33
C GLU A 103 -9.79 -3.54 -9.26
N LEU A 104 -10.31 -3.35 -8.04
CA LEU A 104 -11.58 -2.65 -7.83
C LEU A 104 -11.57 -1.21 -8.33
N LEU A 105 -10.46 -0.48 -8.13
CA LEU A 105 -10.31 0.86 -8.66
C LEU A 105 -10.26 0.85 -10.19
N LYS A 106 -9.52 -0.07 -10.80
CA LYS A 106 -9.45 -0.21 -12.25
C LYS A 106 -10.80 -0.61 -12.86
N ASP A 107 -11.54 -1.51 -12.23
CA ASP A 107 -12.90 -1.87 -12.68
C ASP A 107 -13.84 -0.65 -12.65
N ARG A 108 -13.72 0.22 -11.63
CA ARG A 108 -14.60 1.37 -11.43
C ARG A 108 -14.19 2.59 -12.27
N PHE A 109 -12.87 2.76 -12.49
CA PHE A 109 -12.26 3.92 -13.17
C PHE A 109 -11.17 3.42 -14.14
N PRO A 110 -11.53 2.76 -15.25
CA PRO A 110 -10.56 2.01 -16.09
C PRO A 110 -9.44 2.90 -16.64
N ASP A 111 -9.75 4.13 -17.04
CA ASP A 111 -8.78 5.08 -17.62
C ASP A 111 -8.53 6.30 -16.71
N GLY A 112 -9.02 6.22 -15.47
CA GLY A 112 -9.09 7.40 -14.61
C GLY A 112 -7.77 7.84 -13.96
N PHE A 113 -6.75 6.97 -13.87
CA PHE A 113 -5.52 7.26 -13.13
C PHE A 113 -4.35 6.34 -13.50
N LYS A 114 -3.14 6.79 -13.21
CA LYS A 114 -1.94 5.96 -13.11
C LYS A 114 -1.84 5.35 -11.70
N PHE A 115 -1.30 4.15 -11.60
CA PHE A 115 -1.10 3.47 -10.33
C PHE A 115 0.36 3.25 -10.03
N ALA A 116 0.82 3.83 -8.93
CA ALA A 116 2.18 3.68 -8.44
C ALA A 116 2.21 2.99 -7.07
N ILE A 117 3.33 2.34 -6.78
CA ILE A 117 3.60 1.74 -5.47
C ILE A 117 4.89 2.36 -4.92
N TYR A 118 4.88 2.83 -3.68
CA TYR A 118 6.08 3.14 -2.92
C TYR A 118 6.25 2.10 -1.81
N CYS A 119 7.22 1.21 -1.98
CA CYS A 119 7.59 0.23 -0.97
C CYS A 119 8.61 0.84 -0.01
N GLY A 120 8.23 1.12 1.21
CA GLY A 120 9.14 1.65 2.22
C GLY A 120 9.75 0.57 3.13
N GLU A 121 9.72 -0.69 2.71
CA GLU A 121 10.30 -1.81 3.46
C GLU A 121 11.70 -2.14 2.94
N LEU A 122 12.56 -2.58 3.86
CA LEU A 122 13.88 -3.10 3.50
C LEU A 122 13.73 -4.49 2.90
N ALA A 123 14.44 -4.76 1.84
CA ALA A 123 14.43 -6.04 1.15
C ALA A 123 15.57 -6.92 1.65
N ASP A 124 15.41 -7.51 2.82
CA ASP A 124 16.37 -8.46 3.42
C ASP A 124 15.98 -9.94 3.21
N GLY A 125 15.23 -10.22 2.16
CA GLY A 125 14.83 -11.56 1.74
C GLY A 125 13.61 -12.13 2.46
N ILE A 126 13.59 -12.19 3.77
CA ILE A 126 12.51 -12.83 4.56
C ILE A 126 11.37 -11.85 4.87
N GLY A 127 11.68 -10.58 5.07
CA GLY A 127 10.70 -9.53 5.44
C GLY A 127 9.95 -8.88 4.28
N PHE A 128 10.38 -9.10 3.04
CA PHE A 128 9.76 -8.45 1.89
C PHE A 128 8.49 -9.20 1.44
N SER A 129 7.32 -8.64 1.75
CA SER A 129 6.04 -9.24 1.41
C SER A 129 5.84 -9.33 -0.12
N ARG A 130 5.40 -10.50 -0.60
CA ARG A 130 5.00 -10.69 -2.01
C ARG A 130 3.83 -9.80 -2.44
N HIS A 131 3.09 -9.26 -1.49
CA HIS A 131 1.95 -8.37 -1.77
C HIS A 131 2.36 -6.97 -2.22
N TRP A 132 3.65 -6.61 -2.12
CA TRP A 132 4.17 -5.42 -2.76
C TRP A 132 4.20 -5.51 -4.28
N ILE A 133 4.26 -6.72 -4.83
CA ILE A 133 4.47 -6.94 -6.25
C ILE A 133 3.13 -7.06 -6.98
N ASN A 134 2.85 -6.10 -7.85
CA ASN A 134 1.76 -6.16 -8.80
C ASN A 134 2.28 -5.81 -10.20
N PRO A 135 2.39 -6.77 -11.14
CA PRO A 135 2.89 -6.52 -12.50
C PRO A 135 2.07 -5.50 -13.29
N ASN A 136 0.81 -5.26 -12.86
CA ASN A 136 -0.09 -4.30 -13.51
C ASN A 136 0.10 -2.86 -13.00
N THR A 137 1.01 -2.62 -12.04
CA THR A 137 1.37 -1.24 -11.65
C THR A 137 2.03 -0.52 -12.81
N ASP A 138 1.84 0.80 -12.89
CA ASP A 138 2.54 1.63 -13.88
C ASP A 138 4.00 1.83 -13.46
N ILE A 139 4.27 2.03 -12.15
CA ILE A 139 5.62 2.17 -11.61
C ILE A 139 5.70 1.73 -10.15
N PHE A 140 6.86 1.19 -9.77
CA PHE A 140 7.22 0.81 -8.42
C PHE A 140 8.44 1.62 -7.96
N PHE A 141 8.32 2.30 -6.84
CA PHE A 141 9.37 3.05 -6.20
C PHE A 141 9.94 2.28 -5.01
N GLY A 142 11.24 2.04 -5.03
CA GLY A 142 12.00 1.51 -3.91
C GLY A 142 12.90 2.58 -3.28
N PRO A 143 13.11 2.57 -1.96
CA PRO A 143 14.06 3.46 -1.32
C PRO A 143 15.52 3.14 -1.66
N PHE A 144 15.81 1.90 -2.01
CA PHE A 144 17.16 1.38 -2.27
C PHE A 144 17.16 0.42 -3.46
N GLU A 145 18.36 0.20 -4.04
CA GLU A 145 18.57 -0.76 -5.14
C GLU A 145 18.11 -2.17 -4.76
N GLU A 146 18.37 -2.61 -3.52
CA GLU A 146 18.00 -3.92 -3.02
C GLU A 146 16.48 -4.12 -3.02
N THR A 147 15.71 -3.07 -2.72
CA THR A 147 14.25 -3.12 -2.75
C THR A 147 13.73 -3.31 -4.17
N CYS A 148 14.30 -2.59 -5.14
CA CYS A 148 13.96 -2.74 -6.56
C CYS A 148 14.39 -4.10 -7.11
N THR A 149 15.61 -4.57 -6.76
CA THR A 149 16.11 -5.89 -7.14
C THR A 149 15.19 -7.00 -6.62
N ALA A 150 14.81 -6.95 -5.34
CA ALA A 150 13.89 -7.92 -4.76
C ALA A 150 12.50 -7.91 -5.43
N ALA A 151 12.04 -6.75 -5.91
CA ALA A 151 10.80 -6.64 -6.66
C ALA A 151 10.92 -7.28 -8.05
N ILE A 152 12.04 -7.07 -8.75
CA ILE A 152 12.34 -7.66 -10.07
C ILE A 152 12.44 -9.18 -9.97
N GLU A 153 13.17 -9.70 -8.99
CA GLU A 153 13.29 -11.13 -8.72
C GLU A 153 11.96 -11.83 -8.46
N ARG A 154 10.97 -11.07 -7.97
CA ARG A 154 9.58 -11.54 -7.75
C ARG A 154 8.63 -11.28 -8.92
N GLY A 155 9.18 -10.93 -10.09
CA GLY A 155 8.46 -10.85 -11.36
C GLY A 155 7.95 -9.46 -11.74
N LEU A 156 8.42 -8.39 -11.10
CA LEU A 156 8.14 -7.04 -11.58
C LEU A 156 9.09 -6.69 -12.75
N PRO A 157 8.59 -6.15 -13.87
CA PRO A 157 9.45 -5.70 -14.96
C PRO A 157 10.43 -4.60 -14.50
N ARG A 158 11.70 -4.71 -14.90
CA ARG A 158 12.75 -3.75 -14.51
C ARG A 158 12.41 -2.32 -14.91
N GLU A 159 11.84 -2.12 -16.10
CA GLU A 159 11.43 -0.82 -16.64
C GLU A 159 10.30 -0.15 -15.84
N LYS A 160 9.65 -0.90 -14.97
CA LYS A 160 8.64 -0.39 -14.04
C LYS A 160 9.18 -0.10 -12.64
N THR A 161 10.50 -0.16 -12.43
CA THR A 161 11.12 0.11 -11.13
C THR A 161 11.96 1.37 -11.15
N ALA A 162 11.95 2.12 -10.04
CA ALA A 162 12.82 3.26 -9.85
C ALA A 162 13.27 3.38 -8.39
N VAL A 163 14.56 3.65 -8.19
CA VAL A 163 15.12 3.97 -6.88
C VAL A 163 14.95 5.45 -6.62
N VAL A 164 14.28 5.81 -5.51
CA VAL A 164 13.94 7.21 -5.19
C VAL A 164 14.47 7.68 -3.84
N GLY A 165 15.17 6.82 -3.13
CA GLY A 165 15.65 7.11 -1.78
C GLY A 165 14.58 6.93 -0.69
N PRO A 166 15.01 6.96 0.58
CA PRO A 166 14.12 6.90 1.72
C PRO A 166 13.30 8.19 1.86
N LEU A 167 12.03 8.02 2.22
CA LEU A 167 11.11 9.13 2.39
C LEU A 167 11.29 9.81 3.74
N LEU A 168 11.69 11.07 3.73
CA LEU A 168 11.90 11.87 4.92
C LEU A 168 10.63 12.63 5.33
N ARG A 169 10.37 12.68 6.64
CA ARG A 169 9.31 13.51 7.20
C ARG A 169 9.72 14.99 7.20
N LYS A 170 8.74 15.88 7.24
CA LYS A 170 8.96 17.34 7.37
C LYS A 170 9.87 17.73 8.55
N ALA A 171 9.90 16.90 9.62
CA ALA A 171 10.67 17.20 10.84
C ALA A 171 12.18 16.90 10.73
N PHE A 172 12.67 16.49 9.54
CA PHE A 172 14.09 16.27 9.28
C PHE A 172 14.61 17.29 8.24
#